data_8dbfa768ba3c2b9daaa862c182c39ad7
#
_entry.id   8dbfa768ba3c2b9daaa862c182c39ad7
#
_cell.length_a   1.000
_cell.length_b   1.000
_cell.length_c   1.000
_cell.angle_alpha   90.00
_cell.angle_beta   90.00
_cell.angle_gamma   90.00
#
_symmetry.space_group_name_H-M   'P 1'
#
loop_
_entity.id
_entity.type
_entity.pdbx_description
1 polymer ?
#
loop_
_entity_poly.entity_id
_entity_poly.type
_entity_poly.pdbx_seq_one_letter_code
_entity_poly.pdbx_strand_id
1 'polypeptide(L)'
;MKITVGALTPDDRQEWETLYREYAEFYQVPMTIEILDTVWSWIIEEDYGFYALVAKDGNNRQIGLMHFREMPSPLRGKKVSFLDDLFVLPESPGYRGSG
;
A
#
# COMPACT_ATOMS: atom_id res chain seq x y z
N MET A 1 -4.77 18.27 -10.53
CA MET A 1 -3.55 17.46 -10.38
C MET A 1 -3.78 16.06 -10.89
N LYS A 2 -2.80 15.51 -11.56
CA LYS A 2 -2.90 14.17 -12.11
C LYS A 2 -2.40 13.14 -11.08
N ILE A 3 -3.21 12.12 -10.83
CA ILE A 3 -2.85 11.03 -9.91
C ILE A 3 -2.87 9.73 -10.70
N THR A 4 -1.81 8.94 -10.53
CA THR A 4 -1.66 7.66 -11.18
C THR A 4 -1.62 6.56 -10.12
N VAL A 5 -2.40 5.50 -10.31
CA VAL A 5 -2.41 4.36 -9.39
C VAL A 5 -1.82 3.16 -10.13
N GLY A 6 -0.91 2.47 -9.47
CA GLY A 6 -0.28 1.31 -10.08
C GLY A 6 0.44 0.44 -9.07
N ALA A 7 0.96 -0.69 -9.58
CA ALA A 7 1.70 -1.64 -8.77
C ALA A 7 3.09 -1.10 -8.43
N LEU A 8 3.65 -1.60 -7.34
CA LEU A 8 5.02 -1.27 -6.94
C LEU A 8 6.03 -2.01 -7.80
N THR A 9 7.13 -1.32 -8.10
CA THR A 9 8.30 -1.92 -8.73
C THR A 9 9.45 -1.94 -7.73
N PRO A 10 10.53 -2.70 -7.99
CA PRO A 10 11.67 -2.70 -7.06
C PRO A 10 12.25 -1.31 -6.77
N ASP A 11 12.19 -0.40 -7.74
CA ASP A 11 12.70 0.97 -7.53
C ASP A 11 11.83 1.79 -6.58
N ASP A 12 10.62 1.35 -6.30
CA ASP A 12 9.69 2.07 -5.45
C ASP A 12 9.89 1.76 -3.96
N ARG A 13 10.76 0.81 -3.63
CA ARG A 13 10.83 0.30 -2.25
C ARG A 13 11.16 1.36 -1.22
N GLN A 14 12.14 2.19 -1.50
CA GLN A 14 12.60 3.17 -0.50
C GLN A 14 11.48 4.15 -0.14
N GLU A 15 10.78 4.63 -1.14
CA GLU A 15 9.68 5.57 -0.93
C GLU A 15 8.48 4.88 -0.27
N TRP A 16 8.22 3.63 -0.65
CA TRP A 16 7.17 2.82 -0.02
C TRP A 16 7.46 2.61 1.47
N GLU A 17 8.72 2.35 1.84
CA GLU A 17 9.09 2.21 3.25
C GLU A 17 8.80 3.47 4.02
N THR A 18 9.14 4.62 3.46
CA THR A 18 8.88 5.91 4.10
C THR A 18 7.38 6.09 4.32
N LEU A 19 6.59 5.82 3.30
CA LEU A 19 5.14 5.99 3.36
C LEU A 19 4.52 5.03 4.37
N TYR A 20 4.95 3.77 4.38
CA TYR A 20 4.42 2.78 5.30
C TYR A 20 4.81 3.08 6.75
N ARG A 21 6.01 3.64 6.96
CA ARG A 21 6.40 4.09 8.30
C ARG A 21 5.50 5.23 8.79
N GLU A 22 5.13 6.15 7.90
CA GLU A 22 4.19 7.22 8.26
C GLU A 22 2.82 6.67 8.62
N TYR A 23 2.37 5.66 7.88
CA TYR A 23 1.12 4.97 8.19
C TYR A 23 1.18 4.35 9.60
N ALA A 24 2.26 3.64 9.90
CA ALA A 24 2.41 3.00 11.20
C ALA A 24 2.45 4.02 12.33
N GLU A 25 3.14 5.14 12.12
CA GLU A 25 3.21 6.21 13.11
C GLU A 25 1.85 6.83 13.36
N PHE A 26 1.09 7.05 12.28
CA PHE A 26 -0.26 7.62 12.39
C PHE A 26 -1.16 6.74 13.24
N TYR A 27 -1.06 5.43 13.12
CA TYR A 27 -1.87 4.48 13.87
C TYR A 27 -1.18 3.99 15.14
N GLN A 28 0.00 4.53 15.47
CA GLN A 28 0.77 4.16 16.65
C GLN A 28 1.09 2.68 16.71
N VAL A 29 1.48 2.13 15.57
CA VAL A 29 1.87 0.72 15.42
C VAL A 29 3.39 0.66 15.28
N PRO A 30 4.08 -0.20 16.06
CA PRO A 30 5.52 -0.35 15.89
C PRO A 30 5.87 -0.85 14.48
N MET A 31 6.90 -0.24 13.89
CA MET A 31 7.37 -0.65 12.57
C MET A 31 8.87 -0.86 12.62
N THR A 32 9.32 -2.02 12.18
CA THR A 32 10.73 -2.39 12.20
C THR A 32 11.19 -2.72 10.79
N ILE A 33 12.51 -2.74 10.59
CA ILE A 33 13.05 -3.12 9.29
C ILE A 33 12.71 -4.57 8.96
N GLU A 34 12.62 -5.43 9.97
CA GLU A 34 12.22 -6.82 9.76
C GLU A 34 10.80 -6.92 9.21
N ILE A 35 9.88 -6.13 9.75
CA ILE A 35 8.51 -6.09 9.24
C ILE A 35 8.51 -5.57 7.80
N LEU A 36 9.24 -4.50 7.54
CA LEU A 36 9.30 -3.92 6.19
C LEU A 36 9.86 -4.92 5.18
N ASP A 37 10.95 -5.61 5.54
CA ASP A 37 11.53 -6.60 4.66
C ASP A 37 10.57 -7.75 4.39
N THR A 38 9.86 -8.20 5.40
CA THR A 38 8.91 -9.30 5.27
C THR A 38 7.74 -8.90 4.36
N VAL A 39 7.13 -7.74 4.63
CA VAL A 39 6.00 -7.29 3.82
C VAL A 39 6.42 -7.05 2.38
N TRP A 40 7.61 -6.47 2.19
CA TRP A 40 8.13 -6.25 0.84
C TRP A 40 8.30 -7.56 0.08
N SER A 41 8.79 -8.60 0.76
CA SER A 41 8.94 -9.90 0.12
C SER A 41 7.59 -10.46 -0.34
N TRP A 42 6.53 -10.24 0.43
CA TRP A 42 5.19 -10.67 0.03
C TRP A 42 4.70 -9.91 -1.20
N ILE A 43 5.01 -8.62 -1.28
CA ILE A 43 4.58 -7.80 -2.43
C ILE A 43 5.26 -8.27 -3.72
N ILE A 44 6.55 -8.57 -3.64
CA ILE A 44 7.33 -8.96 -4.81
C ILE A 44 7.04 -10.39 -5.22
N GLU A 45 6.71 -11.26 -4.28
CA GLU A 45 6.51 -12.68 -4.54
C GLU A 45 5.05 -12.95 -4.90
N GLU A 46 4.82 -13.25 -6.16
CA GLU A 46 3.46 -13.34 -6.72
C GLU A 46 2.61 -14.44 -6.10
N ASP A 47 3.24 -15.47 -5.54
CA ASP A 47 2.50 -16.63 -5.04
C ASP A 47 1.84 -16.43 -3.69
N TYR A 48 2.12 -15.32 -3.01
CA TYR A 48 1.54 -15.07 -1.69
C TYR A 48 0.09 -14.59 -1.74
N GLY A 49 -0.38 -14.12 -2.87
CA GLY A 49 -1.73 -13.54 -2.95
C GLY A 49 -1.86 -12.24 -2.20
N PHE A 50 -0.74 -11.57 -1.93
CA PHE A 50 -0.70 -10.28 -1.27
C PHE A 50 -0.27 -9.22 -2.27
N TYR A 51 -1.00 -8.11 -2.32
CA TYR A 51 -0.83 -7.11 -3.36
C TYR A 51 -0.74 -5.72 -2.75
N ALA A 52 -0.01 -4.84 -3.43
CA ALA A 52 0.10 -3.44 -3.05
C ALA A 52 -0.09 -2.56 -4.26
N LEU A 53 -0.82 -1.48 -4.06
CA LEU A 53 -0.96 -0.42 -5.06
C LEU A 53 -0.50 0.88 -4.41
N VAL A 54 0.10 1.75 -5.21
CA VAL A 54 0.46 3.09 -4.75
C VAL A 54 -0.15 4.11 -5.68
N ALA A 55 -0.52 5.26 -5.10
CA ALA A 55 -0.94 6.42 -5.86
C ALA A 55 0.23 7.40 -5.92
N LYS A 56 0.49 7.92 -7.10
CA LYS A 56 1.59 8.89 -7.32
C LYS A 56 1.02 10.17 -7.89
N ASP A 57 1.60 11.29 -7.47
CA ASP A 57 1.20 12.59 -7.99
C ASP A 57 1.89 12.90 -9.33
N GLY A 58 1.71 14.11 -9.85
CA GLY A 58 2.28 14.52 -11.12
C GLY A 58 3.80 14.56 -11.15
N ASN A 59 4.44 14.53 -9.98
CA ASN A 59 5.89 14.46 -9.85
C ASN A 59 6.41 13.06 -9.58
N ASN A 60 5.56 12.06 -9.76
CA ASN A 60 5.90 10.65 -9.55
C ASN A 60 6.21 10.32 -8.09
N ARG A 61 5.70 11.12 -7.15
CA ARG A 61 5.88 10.91 -5.73
C ARG A 61 4.73 10.06 -5.18
N GLN A 62 5.06 9.08 -4.36
CA GLN A 62 4.02 8.27 -3.72
C GLN A 62 3.28 9.08 -2.67
N ILE A 63 1.97 9.19 -2.81
CA ILE A 63 1.13 9.94 -1.89
C ILE A 63 0.07 9.08 -1.21
N GLY A 64 -0.05 7.84 -1.61
CA GLY A 64 -0.98 6.90 -0.98
C GLY A 64 -0.56 5.48 -1.23
N LEU A 65 -0.99 4.59 -0.32
CA LEU A 65 -0.75 3.16 -0.50
C LEU A 65 -1.96 2.36 -0.10
N MET A 66 -2.07 1.16 -0.69
CA MET A 66 -3.10 0.21 -0.36
C MET A 66 -2.51 -1.19 -0.38
N HIS A 67 -2.72 -1.94 0.69
CA HIS A 67 -2.36 -3.35 0.76
C HIS A 67 -3.61 -4.19 0.83
N PHE A 68 -3.68 -5.26 0.05
CA PHE A 68 -4.83 -6.15 0.08
C PHE A 68 -4.42 -7.58 -0.20
N ARG A 69 -5.25 -8.52 0.22
CA ARG A 69 -5.03 -9.95 0.03
C ARG A 69 -6.18 -10.56 -0.73
N GLU A 70 -5.87 -11.57 -1.55
CA GLU A 70 -6.90 -12.45 -2.08
C GLU A 70 -7.02 -13.66 -1.18
N MET A 71 -8.26 -14.08 -0.92
CA MET A 71 -8.50 -15.27 -0.10
C MET A 71 -9.69 -16.02 -0.64
N PRO A 72 -9.70 -17.36 -0.47
CA PRO A 72 -10.84 -18.16 -0.90
C PRO A 72 -12.08 -17.82 -0.08
N SER A 73 -13.22 -17.78 -0.73
CA SER A 73 -14.52 -17.67 -0.07
C SER A 73 -15.28 -18.94 -0.36
N PRO A 74 -15.39 -19.88 0.63
CA PRO A 74 -16.04 -21.16 0.37
C PRO A 74 -17.49 -21.03 -0.05
N LEU A 75 -18.23 -20.11 0.57
CA LEU A 75 -19.65 -19.94 0.27
C LEU A 75 -19.88 -19.42 -1.14
N ARG A 76 -18.90 -18.71 -1.69
CA ARG A 76 -19.03 -18.13 -3.05
C ARG A 76 -18.30 -18.98 -4.09
N GLY A 77 -17.47 -19.92 -3.65
CA GLY A 77 -16.67 -20.73 -4.55
C GLY A 77 -15.69 -19.95 -5.38
N LYS A 78 -15.22 -18.81 -4.87
CA LYS A 78 -14.27 -17.97 -5.58
C LYS A 78 -13.42 -17.17 -4.59
N LYS A 79 -12.35 -16.54 -5.10
CA LYS A 79 -11.51 -15.69 -4.27
C LYS A 79 -12.15 -14.32 -4.13
N VAL A 80 -11.93 -13.71 -2.97
CA VAL A 80 -12.35 -12.33 -2.68
C VAL A 80 -11.13 -11.54 -2.22
N SER A 81 -11.18 -10.23 -2.42
CA SER A 81 -10.11 -9.34 -1.96
C SER A 81 -10.45 -8.80 -0.59
N PHE A 82 -9.42 -8.73 0.27
CA PHE A 82 -9.56 -8.22 1.62
C PHE A 82 -8.57 -7.07 1.80
N LEU A 83 -9.09 -5.88 2.12
CA LEU A 83 -8.27 -4.68 2.31
C LEU A 83 -7.64 -4.71 3.70
N ASP A 84 -6.31 -4.67 3.75
CA ASP A 84 -5.56 -4.67 5.01
C ASP A 84 -5.17 -3.26 5.44
N ASP A 85 -4.62 -2.47 4.51
CA ASP A 85 -4.10 -1.15 4.82
C ASP A 85 -4.51 -0.17 3.73
N LEU A 86 -4.89 1.02 4.14
CA LEU A 86 -5.17 2.13 3.22
C LEU A 86 -4.69 3.42 3.86
N PHE A 87 -3.82 4.13 3.18
CA PHE A 87 -3.24 5.36 3.72
C PHE A 87 -3.03 6.38 2.61
N VAL A 88 -3.42 7.62 2.88
CA VAL A 88 -3.18 8.75 1.98
C VAL A 88 -2.52 9.84 2.81
N LEU A 89 -1.44 10.43 2.28
CA LEU A 89 -0.74 11.50 2.98
C LEU A 89 -1.67 12.68 3.24
N PRO A 90 -1.65 13.25 4.46
CA PRO A 90 -2.56 14.36 4.79
C PRO A 90 -2.42 15.59 3.92
N GLU A 91 -1.23 15.83 3.37
CA GLU A 91 -0.99 17.00 2.52
C GLU A 91 -1.36 16.78 1.07
N SER A 92 -1.75 15.57 0.70
CA SER A 92 -2.09 15.31 -0.70
C SER A 92 -3.42 15.95 -1.06
N PRO A 93 -3.58 16.41 -2.30
CA PRO A 93 -4.88 16.95 -2.74
C PRO A 93 -6.01 15.95 -2.62
N GLY A 94 -5.73 14.67 -2.85
CA GLY A 94 -6.78 13.64 -2.74
C GLY A 94 -7.30 13.50 -1.32
N TYR A 95 -6.42 13.61 -0.34
CA TYR A 95 -6.83 13.54 1.06
C TYR A 95 -7.69 14.74 1.44
N ARG A 96 -7.30 15.92 0.99
CA ARG A 96 -7.96 17.16 1.38
C ARG A 96 -9.19 17.46 0.55
N GLY A 97 -9.37 16.73 -0.52
CA GLY A 97 -10.51 16.97 -1.41
C GLY A 97 -11.85 16.73 -0.76
N SER A 98 -11.87 16.00 0.32
CA SER A 98 -13.11 15.71 1.03
C SER A 98 -13.48 16.76 2.05
N GLY A 99 -12.56 17.66 2.32
CA GLY A 99 -12.84 18.55 3.37
C GLY A 99 -12.40 19.60 3.80
#